data_ac5b730b6b7a3a0e0a308dd16ce3fde0
#
_entry.id   ac5b730b6b7a3a0e0a308dd16ce3fde0
#
_cell.length_a   1.000
_cell.length_b   1.000
_cell.length_c   1.000
_cell.angle_alpha   90.00
_cell.angle_beta   90.00
_cell.angle_gamma   90.00
#
_symmetry.space_group_name_H-M   'P 1'
#
loop_
_entity.id
_entity.type
_entity.pdbx_description
1 polymer ?
#
loop_
_entity_poly.entity_id
_entity_poly.type
_entity_poly.pdbx_seq_one_letter_code
_entity_poly.pdbx_strand_id
1 'polypeptide(L)'
;RAMGRIEKLYFKTVGDYVAKNQAVYQLYSEDIAIAKQDYFTAYKQLSMPGDFGKNAKNMLVTAKQKLLFYGLTNAQIESIKTNKDVSPNTIFYSPYSGTISEIVATEGSYVMEGSGIIKMSDLNSLWLETQVNVNYARSLKTGQKANVTFSYFPDKTINTQVVFINPEINADTRLLLIRMEIPHQGLQLKPGMQAVVKLTQSNAKGLFIPIDAVIREENASYIWVEQRPGIFENVMVETGIE
;
A
#
# COMPACT_ATOMS: atom_id res chain seq x y z
N ARG A 1 -17.51 -7.85 -11.30
CA ARG A 1 -18.67 -8.63 -10.87
C ARG A 1 -19.78 -8.67 -11.93
N ALA A 2 -19.60 -8.01 -13.06
CA ALA A 2 -20.46 -8.09 -14.22
C ALA A 2 -19.59 -8.33 -15.44
N MET A 3 -20.11 -9.09 -16.40
CA MET A 3 -19.48 -9.27 -17.70
C MET A 3 -20.02 -8.25 -18.70
N GLY A 4 -19.23 -7.93 -19.72
CA GLY A 4 -19.64 -7.01 -20.75
C GLY A 4 -18.50 -6.43 -21.56
N ARG A 5 -18.80 -5.51 -22.46
CA ARG A 5 -17.84 -4.82 -23.30
C ARG A 5 -17.51 -3.44 -22.71
N ILE A 6 -16.23 -3.12 -22.63
CA ILE A 6 -15.77 -1.77 -22.24
C ILE A 6 -16.11 -0.81 -23.39
N GLU A 7 -17.04 0.11 -23.16
CA GLU A 7 -17.39 1.14 -24.13
C GLU A 7 -16.45 2.32 -24.08
N LYS A 8 -16.02 2.70 -22.85
CA LYS A 8 -15.17 3.87 -22.66
C LYS A 8 -14.30 3.70 -21.41
N LEU A 9 -13.05 4.13 -21.52
CA LEU A 9 -12.15 4.37 -20.37
C LEU A 9 -12.01 5.88 -20.17
N TYR A 10 -12.26 6.35 -18.97
CA TYR A 10 -12.13 7.78 -18.63
C TYR A 10 -10.68 8.18 -18.32
N PHE A 11 -9.83 7.20 -18.08
CA PHE A 11 -8.39 7.35 -17.88
C PHE A 11 -7.64 6.51 -18.91
N LYS A 12 -6.65 7.11 -19.56
CA LYS A 12 -5.89 6.47 -20.64
C LYS A 12 -4.40 6.44 -20.39
N THR A 13 -3.94 7.03 -19.29
CA THR A 13 -2.52 7.19 -19.00
C THR A 13 -2.18 6.60 -17.63
N VAL A 14 -1.13 5.79 -17.59
CA VAL A 14 -0.53 5.34 -16.32
C VAL A 14 0.11 6.56 -15.65
N GLY A 15 -0.12 6.70 -14.34
CA GLY A 15 0.31 7.87 -13.58
C GLY A 15 -0.80 8.89 -13.29
N ASP A 16 -1.97 8.78 -13.97
CA ASP A 16 -3.11 9.63 -13.67
C ASP A 16 -3.64 9.37 -12.25
N TYR A 17 -3.99 10.45 -11.57
CA TYR A 17 -4.65 10.36 -10.26
C TYR A 17 -6.15 10.25 -10.42
N VAL A 18 -6.75 9.28 -9.75
CA VAL A 18 -8.19 9.03 -9.70
C VAL A 18 -8.70 9.34 -8.31
N ALA A 19 -9.67 10.23 -8.21
CA ALA A 19 -10.34 10.52 -6.94
C ALA A 19 -11.42 9.46 -6.64
N LYS A 20 -11.71 9.27 -5.36
CA LYS A 20 -12.86 8.47 -4.93
C LYS A 20 -14.14 9.00 -5.55
N ASN A 21 -15.02 8.12 -6.02
CA ASN A 21 -16.26 8.41 -6.74
C ASN A 21 -16.06 9.10 -8.11
N GLN A 22 -14.88 9.11 -8.67
CA GLN A 22 -14.64 9.55 -10.04
C GLN A 22 -14.96 8.44 -11.02
N ALA A 23 -15.56 8.77 -12.18
CA ALA A 23 -15.86 7.80 -13.24
C ALA A 23 -14.58 7.18 -13.78
N VAL A 24 -14.53 5.85 -13.87
CA VAL A 24 -13.35 5.10 -14.32
C VAL A 24 -13.60 4.51 -15.69
N TYR A 25 -14.70 3.80 -15.87
CA TYR A 25 -15.04 3.18 -17.14
C TYR A 25 -16.56 3.08 -17.35
N GLN A 26 -16.96 2.90 -18.58
CA GLN A 26 -18.34 2.59 -18.98
C GLN A 26 -18.39 1.19 -19.55
N LEU A 27 -19.31 0.37 -19.06
CA LEU A 27 -19.52 -1.00 -19.47
C LEU A 27 -20.86 -1.14 -20.16
N TYR A 28 -20.88 -1.77 -21.31
CA TYR A 28 -22.07 -2.31 -21.93
C TYR A 28 -22.32 -3.71 -21.38
N SER A 29 -23.46 -3.94 -20.72
CA SER A 29 -23.84 -5.23 -20.17
C SER A 29 -25.32 -5.46 -20.23
N GLU A 30 -25.72 -6.52 -20.88
CA GLU A 30 -27.14 -6.92 -20.97
C GLU A 30 -27.66 -7.41 -19.62
N ASP A 31 -26.85 -8.10 -18.84
CA ASP A 31 -27.23 -8.56 -17.50
C ASP A 31 -27.58 -7.40 -16.56
N ILE A 32 -26.82 -6.30 -16.65
CA ILE A 32 -27.10 -5.09 -15.89
C ILE A 32 -28.39 -4.42 -16.39
N ALA A 33 -28.60 -4.39 -17.71
CA ALA A 33 -29.82 -3.84 -18.28
C ALA A 33 -31.07 -4.60 -17.80
N ILE A 34 -31.02 -5.93 -17.83
CA ILE A 34 -32.10 -6.79 -17.31
C ILE A 34 -32.34 -6.51 -15.83
N ALA A 35 -31.27 -6.43 -15.01
CA ALA A 35 -31.42 -6.15 -13.59
C ALA A 35 -31.98 -4.75 -13.31
N LYS A 36 -31.63 -3.73 -14.11
CA LYS A 36 -32.25 -2.39 -14.04
C LYS A 36 -33.73 -2.44 -14.42
N GLN A 37 -34.07 -3.20 -15.46
CA GLN A 37 -35.46 -3.37 -15.89
C GLN A 37 -36.30 -4.08 -14.80
N ASP A 38 -35.77 -5.13 -14.18
CA ASP A 38 -36.41 -5.84 -13.06
C ASP A 38 -36.70 -4.90 -11.91
N TYR A 39 -35.69 -4.09 -11.53
CA TYR A 39 -35.83 -3.11 -10.46
C TYR A 39 -36.88 -2.04 -10.76
N PHE A 40 -36.88 -1.52 -11.98
CA PHE A 40 -37.85 -0.50 -12.41
C PHE A 40 -39.26 -1.06 -12.49
N THR A 41 -39.43 -2.30 -12.96
CA THR A 41 -40.71 -2.99 -13.01
C THR A 41 -41.28 -3.24 -11.61
N ALA A 42 -40.46 -3.77 -10.69
CA ALA A 42 -40.85 -3.96 -9.31
C ALA A 42 -41.21 -2.61 -8.63
N TYR A 43 -40.51 -1.53 -8.93
CA TYR A 43 -40.83 -0.20 -8.42
C TYR A 43 -42.20 0.30 -8.90
N LYS A 44 -42.52 0.12 -10.17
CA LYS A 44 -43.84 0.51 -10.70
C LYS A 44 -44.99 -0.28 -10.07
N GLN A 45 -44.75 -1.55 -9.72
CA GLN A 45 -45.78 -2.41 -9.11
C GLN A 45 -46.02 -2.12 -7.63
N LEU A 46 -45.18 -1.34 -6.96
CA LEU A 46 -45.35 -1.01 -5.54
C LEU A 46 -46.67 -0.27 -5.24
N SER A 47 -47.18 0.50 -6.20
CA SER A 47 -48.45 1.24 -6.07
C SER A 47 -49.69 0.39 -6.31
N MET A 48 -49.52 -0.90 -6.69
CA MET A 48 -50.64 -1.78 -6.92
C MET A 48 -51.27 -2.27 -5.61
N PRO A 49 -52.61 -2.31 -5.49
CA PRO A 49 -53.26 -2.76 -4.27
C PRO A 49 -53.14 -4.27 -4.04
N GLY A 50 -53.26 -4.68 -2.77
CA GLY A 50 -53.34 -6.08 -2.36
C GLY A 50 -51.97 -6.80 -2.33
N ASP A 51 -51.98 -8.10 -2.52
CA ASP A 51 -50.77 -8.96 -2.44
C ASP A 51 -49.76 -8.67 -3.53
N PHE A 52 -50.18 -8.05 -4.63
CA PHE A 52 -49.25 -7.62 -5.70
C PHE A 52 -48.23 -6.60 -5.18
N GLY A 53 -48.66 -5.62 -4.37
CA GLY A 53 -47.75 -4.63 -3.78
C GLY A 53 -46.78 -5.24 -2.76
N LYS A 54 -47.22 -6.24 -1.98
CA LYS A 54 -46.32 -6.97 -1.05
C LYS A 54 -45.24 -7.75 -1.79
N ASN A 55 -45.62 -8.50 -2.83
CA ASN A 55 -44.68 -9.23 -3.66
C ASN A 55 -43.71 -8.31 -4.39
N ALA A 56 -44.22 -7.17 -4.92
CA ALA A 56 -43.37 -6.17 -5.56
C ALA A 56 -42.30 -5.59 -4.63
N LYS A 57 -42.63 -5.42 -3.33
CA LYS A 57 -41.63 -4.98 -2.33
C LYS A 57 -40.48 -5.96 -2.19
N ASN A 58 -40.72 -7.26 -2.11
CA ASN A 58 -39.70 -8.27 -2.03
C ASN A 58 -38.88 -8.34 -3.33
N MET A 59 -39.53 -8.26 -4.48
CA MET A 59 -38.86 -8.22 -5.78
C MET A 59 -37.96 -6.99 -5.90
N LEU A 60 -38.41 -5.83 -5.43
CA LEU A 60 -37.61 -4.61 -5.43
C LEU A 60 -36.35 -4.74 -4.59
N VAL A 61 -36.47 -5.33 -3.40
CA VAL A 61 -35.29 -5.57 -2.52
C VAL A 61 -34.30 -6.50 -3.20
N THR A 62 -34.78 -7.60 -3.79
CA THR A 62 -33.91 -8.57 -4.48
C THR A 62 -33.23 -7.94 -5.70
N ALA A 63 -33.97 -7.20 -6.54
CA ALA A 63 -33.43 -6.51 -7.70
C ALA A 63 -32.40 -5.42 -7.28
N LYS A 64 -32.66 -4.69 -6.20
CA LYS A 64 -31.69 -3.73 -5.62
C LYS A 64 -30.40 -4.42 -5.20
N GLN A 65 -30.49 -5.56 -4.49
CA GLN A 65 -29.33 -6.34 -4.08
C GLN A 65 -28.51 -6.83 -5.28
N LYS A 66 -29.18 -7.28 -6.36
CA LYS A 66 -28.53 -7.71 -7.59
C LYS A 66 -27.75 -6.56 -8.24
N LEU A 67 -28.33 -5.36 -8.31
CA LEU A 67 -27.65 -4.17 -8.84
C LEU A 67 -26.44 -3.75 -7.97
N LEU A 68 -26.57 -3.81 -6.64
CA LEU A 68 -25.45 -3.58 -5.73
C LEU A 68 -24.36 -4.62 -5.91
N PHE A 69 -24.71 -5.89 -6.12
CA PHE A 69 -23.76 -6.96 -6.40
C PHE A 69 -22.97 -6.69 -7.70
N TYR A 70 -23.62 -6.17 -8.74
CA TYR A 70 -22.94 -5.73 -9.96
C TYR A 70 -22.04 -4.50 -9.74
N GLY A 71 -22.15 -3.82 -8.60
CA GLY A 71 -21.29 -2.69 -8.25
C GLY A 71 -21.86 -1.31 -8.55
N LEU A 72 -23.17 -1.22 -8.81
CA LEU A 72 -23.83 0.08 -8.92
C LEU A 72 -23.93 0.74 -7.52
N THR A 73 -23.80 2.04 -7.49
CA THR A 73 -23.98 2.83 -6.27
C THR A 73 -25.46 3.00 -5.94
N ASN A 74 -25.78 3.25 -4.66
CA ASN A 74 -27.16 3.55 -4.27
C ASN A 74 -27.74 4.75 -5.04
N ALA A 75 -26.93 5.78 -5.30
CA ALA A 75 -27.35 6.94 -6.09
C ALA A 75 -27.77 6.57 -7.52
N GLN A 76 -27.01 5.70 -8.18
CA GLN A 76 -27.36 5.20 -9.51
C GLN A 76 -28.65 4.38 -9.50
N ILE A 77 -28.82 3.52 -8.50
CA ILE A 77 -30.03 2.69 -8.35
C ILE A 77 -31.27 3.58 -8.11
N GLU A 78 -31.16 4.57 -7.24
CA GLU A 78 -32.28 5.50 -7.02
C GLU A 78 -32.59 6.35 -8.27
N SER A 79 -31.56 6.71 -9.06
CA SER A 79 -31.76 7.46 -10.32
C SER A 79 -32.54 6.66 -11.38
N ILE A 80 -32.55 5.33 -11.33
CA ILE A 80 -33.39 4.50 -12.23
C ILE A 80 -34.88 4.81 -12.05
N LYS A 81 -35.32 5.12 -10.84
CA LYS A 81 -36.73 5.48 -10.54
C LYS A 81 -37.16 6.78 -11.22
N THR A 82 -36.26 7.78 -11.21
CA THR A 82 -36.52 9.13 -11.70
C THR A 82 -36.25 9.25 -13.20
N ASN A 83 -35.12 8.77 -13.64
CA ASN A 83 -34.64 8.95 -15.01
C ASN A 83 -35.11 7.83 -15.97
N LYS A 84 -35.68 6.73 -15.43
CA LYS A 84 -36.08 5.54 -16.19
C LYS A 84 -34.95 4.95 -17.04
N ASP A 85 -33.68 5.10 -16.56
CA ASP A 85 -32.50 4.63 -17.28
C ASP A 85 -32.29 3.14 -17.07
N VAL A 86 -32.80 2.38 -18.03
CA VAL A 86 -32.63 0.93 -18.12
C VAL A 86 -31.64 0.54 -19.25
N SER A 87 -30.82 1.49 -19.69
CA SER A 87 -29.87 1.25 -20.77
C SER A 87 -28.80 0.23 -20.35
N PRO A 88 -28.24 -0.53 -21.32
CA PRO A 88 -27.18 -1.48 -21.06
C PRO A 88 -25.85 -0.81 -20.64
N ASN A 89 -25.71 0.48 -20.95
CA ASN A 89 -24.50 1.23 -20.61
C ASN A 89 -24.53 1.68 -19.14
N THR A 90 -23.47 1.36 -18.41
CA THR A 90 -23.35 1.69 -17.01
C THR A 90 -21.98 2.26 -16.72
N ILE A 91 -21.92 3.42 -16.07
CA ILE A 91 -20.67 4.04 -15.64
C ILE A 91 -20.27 3.48 -14.27
N PHE A 92 -19.04 3.06 -14.15
CA PHE A 92 -18.46 2.59 -12.91
C PHE A 92 -17.49 3.63 -12.33
N TYR A 93 -17.61 3.82 -11.03
CA TYR A 93 -16.86 4.82 -10.28
C TYR A 93 -15.81 4.15 -9.37
N SER A 94 -14.71 4.84 -9.14
CA SER A 94 -13.68 4.35 -8.22
C SER A 94 -14.17 4.36 -6.78
N PRO A 95 -14.06 3.25 -6.04
CA PRO A 95 -14.37 3.22 -4.60
C PRO A 95 -13.27 3.87 -3.75
N TYR A 96 -12.07 4.08 -4.30
CA TYR A 96 -10.89 4.63 -3.63
C TYR A 96 -10.29 5.76 -4.45
N SER A 97 -9.46 6.58 -3.81
CA SER A 97 -8.51 7.46 -4.52
C SER A 97 -7.16 6.77 -4.67
N GLY A 98 -6.45 7.08 -5.74
CA GLY A 98 -5.12 6.54 -5.99
C GLY A 98 -4.59 6.90 -7.35
N THR A 99 -3.37 6.50 -7.64
CA THR A 99 -2.71 6.70 -8.93
C THR A 99 -2.76 5.41 -9.74
N ILE A 100 -3.08 5.51 -11.02
CA ILE A 100 -3.13 4.36 -11.94
C ILE A 100 -1.72 3.81 -12.12
N SER A 101 -1.51 2.56 -11.73
CA SER A 101 -0.25 1.84 -11.93
C SER A 101 -0.25 1.00 -13.19
N GLU A 102 -1.42 0.54 -13.63
CA GLU A 102 -1.56 -0.28 -14.84
C GLU A 102 -2.98 -0.19 -15.39
N ILE A 103 -3.11 -0.12 -16.71
CA ILE A 103 -4.38 -0.23 -17.43
C ILE A 103 -4.38 -1.59 -18.12
N VAL A 104 -5.23 -2.49 -17.66
CA VAL A 104 -5.27 -3.90 -18.12
C VAL A 104 -6.24 -4.08 -19.28
N ALA A 105 -7.41 -3.42 -19.21
CA ALA A 105 -8.43 -3.52 -20.23
C ALA A 105 -8.33 -2.37 -21.24
N THR A 106 -8.78 -2.62 -22.46
CA THR A 106 -8.86 -1.62 -23.55
C THR A 106 -10.30 -1.33 -23.91
N GLU A 107 -10.57 -0.15 -24.48
CA GLU A 107 -11.89 0.17 -25.07
C GLU A 107 -12.23 -0.84 -26.16
N GLY A 108 -13.47 -1.31 -26.20
CA GLY A 108 -13.94 -2.33 -27.10
C GLY A 108 -13.69 -3.79 -26.64
N SER A 109 -12.83 -4.02 -25.65
CA SER A 109 -12.59 -5.37 -25.13
C SER A 109 -13.76 -5.90 -24.31
N TYR A 110 -13.98 -7.21 -24.38
CA TYR A 110 -14.94 -7.90 -23.54
C TYR A 110 -14.28 -8.35 -22.25
N VAL A 111 -14.89 -8.05 -21.11
CA VAL A 111 -14.40 -8.42 -19.79
C VAL A 111 -15.35 -9.39 -19.11
N MET A 112 -14.79 -10.37 -18.43
CA MET A 112 -15.52 -11.37 -17.65
C MET A 112 -15.57 -10.93 -16.19
N GLU A 113 -16.39 -11.62 -15.41
CA GLU A 113 -16.38 -11.44 -13.96
C GLU A 113 -15.00 -11.75 -13.38
N GLY A 114 -14.49 -10.85 -12.54
CA GLY A 114 -13.16 -10.97 -11.95
C GLY A 114 -12.01 -10.40 -12.79
N SER A 115 -12.26 -10.01 -14.04
CA SER A 115 -11.23 -9.36 -14.86
C SER A 115 -10.78 -8.04 -14.24
N GLY A 116 -9.48 -7.83 -14.15
CA GLY A 116 -8.91 -6.54 -13.80
C GLY A 116 -9.09 -5.55 -14.94
N ILE A 117 -9.52 -4.33 -14.65
CA ILE A 117 -9.67 -3.26 -15.64
C ILE A 117 -8.54 -2.26 -15.49
N ILE A 118 -8.35 -1.76 -14.29
CA ILE A 118 -7.31 -0.80 -13.92
C ILE A 118 -6.74 -1.22 -12.57
N LYS A 119 -5.40 -1.17 -12.42
CA LYS A 119 -4.73 -1.28 -11.13
C LYS A 119 -4.40 0.11 -10.63
N MET A 120 -4.67 0.35 -9.38
CA MET A 120 -4.41 1.62 -8.71
C MET A 120 -3.58 1.39 -7.46
N SER A 121 -2.64 2.30 -7.19
CA SER A 121 -1.82 2.31 -5.99
C SER A 121 -2.04 3.59 -5.21
N ASP A 122 -2.12 3.48 -3.91
CA ASP A 122 -2.07 4.64 -3.03
C ASP A 122 -0.60 5.03 -2.85
N LEU A 123 -0.26 6.24 -3.27
CA LEU A 123 1.08 6.80 -3.16
C LEU A 123 1.22 7.81 -2.00
N ASN A 124 0.21 7.93 -1.13
CA ASN A 124 0.28 8.83 0.03
C ASN A 124 1.33 8.40 1.05
N SER A 125 1.60 7.11 1.15
CA SER A 125 2.74 6.57 1.88
C SER A 125 3.44 5.52 1.05
N LEU A 126 4.75 5.44 1.19
CA LEU A 126 5.59 4.45 0.53
C LEU A 126 6.27 3.59 1.57
N TRP A 127 6.42 2.32 1.26
CA TRP A 127 7.24 1.43 2.07
C TRP A 127 8.66 1.42 1.56
N LEU A 128 9.58 1.72 2.46
CA LEU A 128 11.00 1.54 2.22
C LEU A 128 11.42 0.19 2.80
N GLU A 129 11.83 -0.70 1.93
CA GLU A 129 12.36 -2.00 2.30
C GLU A 129 13.89 -1.95 2.24
N THR A 130 14.54 -2.39 3.28
CA THR A 130 15.99 -2.52 3.31
C THR A 130 16.40 -3.86 3.94
N GLN A 131 17.54 -4.36 3.53
CA GLN A 131 18.09 -5.60 4.02
C GLN A 131 19.26 -5.32 4.96
N VAL A 132 19.24 -5.99 6.09
CA VAL A 132 20.25 -5.84 7.15
C VAL A 132 20.91 -7.19 7.41
N ASN A 133 22.23 -7.20 7.58
CA ASN A 133 22.94 -8.43 7.91
C ASN A 133 22.47 -8.96 9.27
N VAL A 134 22.35 -10.29 9.38
CA VAL A 134 21.86 -10.98 10.58
C VAL A 134 22.66 -10.66 11.84
N ASN A 135 23.94 -10.33 11.70
CA ASN A 135 24.78 -9.96 12.83
C ASN A 135 24.29 -8.69 13.56
N TYR A 136 23.67 -7.76 12.81
CA TYR A 136 23.06 -6.55 13.35
C TYR A 136 21.60 -6.75 13.78
N ALA A 137 20.98 -7.86 13.34
CA ALA A 137 19.57 -8.13 13.57
C ALA A 137 19.21 -8.23 15.06
N ARG A 138 20.14 -8.69 15.92
CA ARG A 138 19.93 -8.83 17.37
C ARG A 138 19.67 -7.50 18.06
N SER A 139 20.19 -6.40 17.53
CA SER A 139 20.03 -5.05 18.08
C SER A 139 18.83 -4.29 17.50
N LEU A 140 18.19 -4.84 16.45
CA LEU A 140 17.06 -4.21 15.77
C LEU A 140 15.77 -4.36 16.59
N LYS A 141 15.03 -3.26 16.68
CA LYS A 141 13.71 -3.22 17.33
C LYS A 141 12.72 -2.44 16.47
N THR A 142 11.47 -2.88 16.49
CA THR A 142 10.36 -2.08 15.96
C THR A 142 10.29 -0.76 16.74
N GLY A 143 10.07 0.35 16.04
CA GLY A 143 10.12 1.69 16.61
C GLY A 143 11.53 2.32 16.64
N GLN A 144 12.58 1.59 16.23
CA GLN A 144 13.93 2.14 16.10
C GLN A 144 13.96 3.25 15.06
N LYS A 145 14.52 4.40 15.43
CA LYS A 145 14.63 5.57 14.55
C LYS A 145 15.62 5.31 13.43
N ALA A 146 15.28 5.82 12.26
CA ALA A 146 16.09 5.74 11.05
C ALA A 146 16.08 7.07 10.30
N ASN A 147 17.22 7.42 9.75
CA ASN A 147 17.39 8.56 8.84
C ASN A 147 17.55 8.01 7.43
N VAL A 148 16.70 8.48 6.54
CA VAL A 148 16.64 8.02 5.15
C VAL A 148 17.00 9.16 4.22
N THR A 149 17.96 8.91 3.33
CA THR A 149 18.37 9.85 2.29
C THR A 149 18.21 9.18 0.94
N PHE A 150 17.42 9.77 0.05
CA PHE A 150 17.23 9.27 -1.31
C PHE A 150 18.34 9.78 -2.22
N SER A 151 18.88 8.91 -3.05
CA SER A 151 19.94 9.27 -4.02
C SER A 151 19.49 10.39 -4.97
N TYR A 152 18.18 10.50 -5.21
CA TYR A 152 17.57 11.54 -6.04
C TYR A 152 17.41 12.91 -5.33
N PHE A 153 17.45 12.93 -3.99
CA PHE A 153 17.33 14.10 -3.14
C PHE A 153 18.38 14.05 -2.03
N PRO A 154 19.68 14.21 -2.35
CA PRO A 154 20.76 13.97 -1.39
C PRO A 154 20.74 14.98 -0.20
N ASP A 155 20.22 16.17 -0.41
CA ASP A 155 20.16 17.23 0.60
C ASP A 155 18.97 17.08 1.57
N LYS A 156 18.08 16.10 1.32
CA LYS A 156 16.88 15.89 2.15
C LYS A 156 16.98 14.57 2.90
N THR A 157 17.01 14.68 4.22
CA THR A 157 16.94 13.52 5.11
C THR A 157 15.53 13.41 5.69
N ILE A 158 14.92 12.23 5.55
CA ILE A 158 13.61 11.91 6.11
C ILE A 158 13.82 11.08 7.38
N ASN A 159 13.24 11.56 8.47
CA ASN A 159 13.22 10.80 9.72
C ASN A 159 12.03 9.85 9.73
N THR A 160 12.31 8.58 9.96
CA THR A 160 11.31 7.52 10.06
C THR A 160 11.68 6.53 11.15
N GLN A 161 10.94 5.43 11.23
CA GLN A 161 11.21 4.35 12.16
C GLN A 161 10.93 2.99 11.53
N VAL A 162 11.57 1.97 12.07
CA VAL A 162 11.32 0.58 11.68
C VAL A 162 9.90 0.20 12.12
N VAL A 163 9.02 -0.12 11.17
CA VAL A 163 7.64 -0.54 11.46
C VAL A 163 7.47 -2.05 11.43
N PHE A 164 8.33 -2.73 10.69
CA PHE A 164 8.26 -4.18 10.55
C PHE A 164 9.66 -4.79 10.38
N ILE A 165 9.87 -5.91 11.04
CA ILE A 165 11.06 -6.75 10.91
C ILE A 165 10.56 -8.12 10.49
N ASN A 166 11.05 -8.63 9.35
CA ASN A 166 10.66 -9.96 8.87
C ASN A 166 11.12 -11.02 9.89
N PRO A 167 10.24 -11.92 10.36
CA PRO A 167 10.66 -13.00 11.25
C PRO A 167 11.58 -14.03 10.57
N GLU A 168 11.58 -14.07 9.23
CA GLU A 168 12.38 -14.99 8.45
C GLU A 168 13.67 -14.32 7.92
N ILE A 169 14.77 -15.01 8.09
CA ILE A 169 16.07 -14.63 7.51
C ILE A 169 16.19 -15.37 6.18
N ASN A 170 16.59 -14.67 5.13
CA ASN A 170 16.91 -15.31 3.87
C ASN A 170 18.15 -16.21 4.08
N ALA A 171 17.98 -17.53 3.89
CA ALA A 171 19.01 -18.53 4.17
C ALA A 171 20.24 -18.38 3.25
N ASP A 172 20.03 -17.96 2.00
CA ASP A 172 21.10 -17.85 1.01
C ASP A 172 21.97 -16.60 1.22
N THR A 173 21.30 -15.47 1.50
CA THR A 173 21.98 -14.17 1.63
C THR A 173 22.34 -13.81 3.06
N ARG A 174 21.75 -14.48 4.06
CA ARG A 174 21.83 -14.16 5.49
C ARG A 174 21.41 -12.72 5.82
N LEU A 175 20.47 -12.20 5.04
CA LEU A 175 19.92 -10.86 5.21
C LEU A 175 18.51 -10.93 5.80
N LEU A 176 18.23 -9.98 6.66
CA LEU A 176 16.94 -9.75 7.29
C LEU A 176 16.27 -8.56 6.62
N LEU A 177 15.04 -8.73 6.16
CA LEU A 177 14.24 -7.65 5.58
C LEU A 177 13.61 -6.82 6.71
N ILE A 178 13.80 -5.53 6.67
CA ILE A 178 13.09 -4.58 7.52
C ILE A 178 12.34 -3.58 6.65
N ARG A 179 11.24 -3.05 7.19
CA ARG A 179 10.37 -2.10 6.48
C ARG A 179 10.13 -0.86 7.33
N MET A 180 10.17 0.26 6.67
CA MET A 180 9.85 1.59 7.22
C MET A 180 8.79 2.24 6.36
N GLU A 181 7.98 3.10 6.95
CA GLU A 181 6.99 3.88 6.23
C GLU A 181 7.53 5.29 5.97
N ILE A 182 7.47 5.72 4.72
CA ILE A 182 7.88 7.04 4.28
C ILE A 182 6.63 7.82 3.90
N PRO A 183 6.23 8.84 4.67
CA PRO A 183 5.11 9.69 4.32
C PRO A 183 5.45 10.55 3.09
N HIS A 184 4.48 10.69 2.20
CA HIS A 184 4.62 11.53 1.00
C HIS A 184 4.56 13.02 1.37
N GLN A 185 5.64 13.56 1.93
CA GLN A 185 5.72 14.95 2.42
C GLN A 185 6.09 15.94 1.29
N GLY A 186 5.32 15.94 0.20
CA GLY A 186 5.59 16.86 -0.93
C GLY A 186 6.86 16.53 -1.74
N LEU A 187 7.53 15.45 -1.42
CA LEU A 187 8.59 14.87 -2.24
C LEU A 187 7.94 14.00 -3.31
N GLN A 188 8.31 14.18 -4.56
CA GLN A 188 7.86 13.32 -5.65
C GLN A 188 8.57 11.96 -5.61
N LEU A 189 8.40 11.25 -4.49
CA LEU A 189 8.93 9.91 -4.33
C LEU A 189 8.15 8.92 -5.20
N LYS A 190 8.86 8.05 -5.88
CA LYS A 190 8.28 7.02 -6.74
C LYS A 190 8.73 5.64 -6.28
N PRO A 191 7.86 4.61 -6.40
CA PRO A 191 8.29 3.23 -6.22
C PRO A 191 9.51 2.90 -7.09
N GLY A 192 10.44 2.12 -6.54
CA GLY A 192 11.70 1.79 -7.23
C GLY A 192 12.86 2.78 -7.01
N MET A 193 12.64 3.90 -6.32
CA MET A 193 13.74 4.81 -5.94
C MET A 193 14.63 4.15 -4.88
N GLN A 194 15.95 4.35 -5.04
CA GLN A 194 16.96 3.89 -4.08
C GLN A 194 17.19 4.91 -2.98
N ALA A 195 17.41 4.41 -1.77
CA ALA A 195 17.71 5.22 -0.60
C ALA A 195 18.78 4.58 0.28
N VAL A 196 19.50 5.43 1.00
CA VAL A 196 20.44 5.04 2.04
C VAL A 196 19.75 5.20 3.39
N VAL A 197 19.78 4.14 4.19
CA VAL A 197 19.17 4.11 5.53
C VAL A 197 20.28 4.10 6.57
N LYS A 198 20.23 5.07 7.48
CA LYS A 198 21.09 5.11 8.68
C LYS A 198 20.21 4.81 9.90
N LEU A 199 20.38 3.61 10.46
CA LEU A 199 19.70 3.22 11.69
C LEU A 199 20.42 3.83 12.89
N THR A 200 19.65 4.48 13.77
CA THR A 200 20.18 5.02 15.02
C THR A 200 20.24 3.89 16.04
N GLN A 201 21.41 3.49 16.45
CA GLN A 201 21.56 2.62 17.60
C GLN A 201 21.38 3.43 18.89
N SER A 202 20.80 2.83 19.92
CA SER A 202 20.82 3.41 21.25
C SER A 202 22.29 3.48 21.71
N ASN A 203 22.71 4.66 22.18
CA ASN A 203 24.04 4.84 22.68
C ASN A 203 24.36 3.76 23.72
N ALA A 204 25.28 2.89 23.42
CA ALA A 204 25.87 2.03 24.44
C ALA A 204 26.58 2.95 25.45
N LYS A 205 26.19 2.88 26.71
CA LYS A 205 26.94 3.54 27.77
C LYS A 205 28.20 2.71 28.04
N GLY A 206 29.34 3.24 27.72
CA GLY A 206 30.62 2.58 27.94
C GLY A 206 31.78 3.55 27.82
N LEU A 207 32.95 3.09 28.17
CA LEU A 207 34.19 3.80 27.89
C LEU A 207 34.55 3.55 26.42
N PHE A 208 34.77 4.63 25.69
CA PHE A 208 35.19 4.56 24.30
C PHE A 208 36.66 4.94 24.20
N ILE A 209 37.42 4.11 23.52
CA ILE A 209 38.83 4.35 23.24
C ILE A 209 39.05 4.16 21.73
N PRO A 210 40.08 4.80 21.13
CA PRO A 210 40.45 4.56 19.76
C PRO A 210 40.75 3.09 19.54
N ILE A 211 40.31 2.53 18.39
CA ILE A 211 40.57 1.09 18.07
C ILE A 211 42.02 0.74 18.06
N ASP A 212 42.87 1.68 17.64
CA ASP A 212 44.34 1.52 17.59
C ASP A 212 44.99 1.45 18.98
N ALA A 213 44.25 1.80 20.03
CA ALA A 213 44.73 1.68 21.42
C ALA A 213 44.53 0.28 22.01
N VAL A 214 43.80 -0.61 21.29
CA VAL A 214 43.52 -1.98 21.73
C VAL A 214 44.52 -2.95 21.08
N ILE A 215 45.35 -3.59 21.90
CA ILE A 215 46.23 -4.67 21.48
C ILE A 215 45.46 -5.98 21.62
N ARG A 216 45.29 -6.70 20.53
CA ARG A 216 44.58 -7.99 20.51
C ARG A 216 45.61 -9.14 20.45
N GLU A 217 45.52 -10.03 21.41
CA GLU A 217 46.19 -11.30 21.42
C GLU A 217 45.19 -12.44 21.24
N GLU A 218 45.63 -13.66 20.96
CA GLU A 218 44.77 -14.78 20.60
C GLU A 218 43.57 -15.01 21.53
N ASN A 219 43.70 -14.72 22.84
CA ASN A 219 42.65 -14.97 23.83
C ASN A 219 42.28 -13.76 24.70
N ALA A 220 42.88 -12.58 24.50
CA ALA A 220 42.62 -11.41 25.33
C ALA A 220 42.90 -10.10 24.59
N SER A 221 42.26 -9.04 25.04
CA SER A 221 42.52 -7.69 24.56
C SER A 221 43.08 -6.86 25.69
N TYR A 222 44.06 -6.03 25.39
CA TYR A 222 44.79 -5.23 26.33
C TYR A 222 44.85 -3.78 25.88
N ILE A 223 44.97 -2.89 26.87
CA ILE A 223 45.23 -1.45 26.65
C ILE A 223 46.35 -1.01 27.58
N TRP A 224 47.15 -0.03 27.16
CA TRP A 224 48.11 0.62 28.02
C TRP A 224 47.44 1.85 28.68
N VAL A 225 47.37 1.84 30.01
CA VAL A 225 46.80 2.95 30.80
C VAL A 225 47.93 3.66 31.51
N GLU A 226 48.06 4.97 31.35
CA GLU A 226 49.00 5.78 32.07
C GLU A 226 48.50 5.99 33.53
N GLN A 227 49.14 5.35 34.47
CA GLN A 227 48.84 5.45 35.91
C GLN A 227 49.44 6.71 36.57
N ARG A 228 50.63 7.11 36.11
CA ARG A 228 51.36 8.32 36.50
C ARG A 228 52.17 8.80 35.30
N PRO A 229 52.56 10.08 35.26
CA PRO A 229 53.36 10.60 34.15
C PRO A 229 54.56 9.68 33.79
N GLY A 230 54.52 9.11 32.60
CA GLY A 230 55.56 8.21 32.08
C GLY A 230 55.50 6.76 32.59
N ILE A 231 54.52 6.38 33.42
CA ILE A 231 54.35 5.00 33.92
C ILE A 231 53.08 4.41 33.35
N PHE A 232 53.21 3.41 32.45
CA PHE A 232 52.12 2.73 31.77
C PHE A 232 51.94 1.31 32.33
N GLU A 233 50.66 0.93 32.52
CA GLU A 233 50.29 -0.42 32.96
C GLU A 233 49.46 -1.09 31.85
N ASN A 234 49.76 -2.37 31.62
CA ASN A 234 48.99 -3.19 30.68
C ASN A 234 47.74 -3.74 31.39
N VAL A 235 46.56 -3.31 30.96
CA VAL A 235 45.29 -3.70 31.57
C VAL A 235 44.51 -4.53 30.59
N MET A 236 44.08 -5.72 31.01
CA MET A 236 43.18 -6.57 30.25
C MET A 236 41.75 -5.96 30.20
N VAL A 237 41.17 -5.91 29.03
CA VAL A 237 39.84 -5.33 28.80
C VAL A 237 38.96 -6.29 27.99
N GLU A 238 37.67 -6.25 28.29
CA GLU A 238 36.64 -6.82 27.42
C GLU A 238 36.18 -5.78 26.42
N THR A 239 36.36 -6.05 25.15
CA THR A 239 35.88 -5.18 24.08
C THR A 239 34.42 -5.50 23.78
N GLY A 240 33.60 -4.46 23.70
CA GLY A 240 32.19 -4.54 23.31
C GLY A 240 32.00 -4.44 21.80
N ILE A 241 30.99 -3.65 21.38
CA ILE A 241 30.67 -3.42 19.98
C ILE A 241 31.64 -2.37 19.41
N GLU A 242 32.25 -2.69 18.28
CA GLU A 242 33.08 -1.79 17.47
C GLU A 242 32.24 -0.86 16.59
#